data_480008d7303837d7f275c1c16df09de3
#
_entry.id   480008d7303837d7f275c1c16df09de3
#
_cell.length_a   1.000
_cell.length_b   1.000
_cell.length_c   1.000
_cell.angle_alpha   90.00
_cell.angle_beta   90.00
_cell.angle_gamma   90.00
#
_symmetry.space_group_name_H-M   'P 1'
#
loop_
_entity.id
_entity.type
_entity.pdbx_description
1 polymer ?
#
loop_
_entity_poly.entity_id
_entity_poly.type
_entity_poly.pdbx_seq_one_letter_code
_entity_poly.pdbx_strand_id
1 'polypeptide(L)'
;MAQTVGNDQIGIILVDHGSRLASANDMLNDVVELFRRVSGYSIVAPAHMELAAPSIADAFSACVTQGATRVVVHPYFLSPGRHSTTDIPRMVAKAAKRHPDVSFHVTQPLGLDEKIAQVIVKRITHCNEHHDGCAYCQTRGGHQQELCQSNGYTCNTCKPAGCPNAPAHAGHAG
;
A
#
# COMPACT_ATOMS: atom_id res chain seq x y z
N MET A 1 -13.40 5.28 35.23
CA MET A 1 -14.14 4.42 34.30
C MET A 1 -13.65 4.80 32.89
N ALA A 2 -12.92 3.93 32.23
CA ALA A 2 -12.49 4.19 30.85
C ALA A 2 -13.74 4.12 29.95
N GLN A 3 -14.12 5.23 29.34
CA GLN A 3 -15.14 5.23 28.31
C GLN A 3 -14.61 4.45 27.10
N THR A 4 -15.31 3.39 26.72
CA THR A 4 -15.07 2.70 25.46
C THR A 4 -15.42 3.68 24.34
N VAL A 5 -14.41 4.22 23.67
CA VAL A 5 -14.60 5.06 22.49
C VAL A 5 -15.17 4.16 21.39
N GLY A 6 -16.36 4.47 20.91
CA GLY A 6 -16.98 3.76 19.80
C GLY A 6 -16.12 3.89 18.54
N ASN A 7 -16.22 2.93 17.61
CA ASN A 7 -15.47 2.96 16.34
C ASN A 7 -15.73 4.24 15.53
N ASP A 8 -16.90 4.87 15.71
CA ASP A 8 -17.27 6.10 15.01
C ASP A 8 -16.52 7.36 15.48
N GLN A 9 -15.83 7.27 16.64
CA GLN A 9 -15.03 8.36 17.19
C GLN A 9 -13.52 8.14 17.02
N ILE A 10 -13.13 7.05 16.37
CA ILE A 10 -11.73 6.74 16.07
C ILE A 10 -11.46 7.06 14.61
N GLY A 11 -10.56 8.01 14.36
CA GLY A 11 -10.01 8.27 13.04
C GLY A 11 -8.80 7.37 12.78
N ILE A 12 -8.77 6.70 11.65
CA ILE A 12 -7.63 5.89 11.21
C ILE A 12 -6.92 6.61 10.07
N ILE A 13 -5.61 6.71 10.13
CA ILE A 13 -4.79 7.23 9.05
C ILE A 13 -3.84 6.13 8.58
N LEU A 14 -3.93 5.76 7.31
CA LEU A 14 -2.94 4.89 6.67
C LEU A 14 -1.89 5.76 6.00
N VAL A 15 -0.62 5.57 6.36
CA VAL A 15 0.48 6.42 5.88
C VAL A 15 1.48 5.61 5.09
N ASP A 16 1.72 5.99 3.85
CA ASP A 16 2.86 5.50 3.07
C ASP A 16 3.95 6.59 2.90
N HIS A 17 4.97 6.26 2.12
CA HIS A 17 6.06 7.21 1.85
C HIS A 17 5.60 8.38 0.97
N GLY A 18 4.68 8.13 0.06
CA GLY A 18 4.35 9.00 -1.05
C GLY A 18 5.29 8.81 -2.25
N SER A 19 4.82 9.22 -3.41
CA SER A 19 5.54 9.09 -4.68
C SER A 19 5.32 10.32 -5.55
N ARG A 20 6.27 10.58 -6.46
CA ARG A 20 6.09 11.55 -7.54
C ARG A 20 5.17 11.02 -8.65
N LEU A 21 4.94 9.71 -8.68
CA LEU A 21 4.04 9.06 -9.62
C LEU A 21 2.62 9.02 -9.04
N ALA A 22 1.68 9.73 -9.64
CA ALA A 22 0.30 9.84 -9.16
C ALA A 22 -0.38 8.47 -8.99
N SER A 23 -0.23 7.57 -9.96
CA SER A 23 -0.83 6.22 -9.89
C SER A 23 -0.32 5.36 -8.72
N ALA A 24 0.86 5.65 -8.19
CA ALA A 24 1.36 4.98 -7.00
C ALA A 24 0.66 5.50 -5.72
N ASN A 25 0.32 6.79 -5.70
CA ASN A 25 -0.41 7.39 -4.59
C ASN A 25 -1.90 6.97 -4.60
N ASP A 26 -2.48 6.80 -5.80
CA ASP A 26 -3.87 6.34 -5.95
C ASP A 26 -4.10 4.96 -5.32
N MET A 27 -3.08 4.08 -5.33
CA MET A 27 -3.16 2.78 -4.69
C MET A 27 -3.46 2.89 -3.19
N LEU A 28 -2.97 3.90 -2.49
CA LEU A 28 -3.27 4.07 -1.06
C LEU A 28 -4.74 4.38 -0.83
N ASN A 29 -5.40 5.09 -1.75
CA ASN A 29 -6.84 5.33 -1.70
C ASN A 29 -7.62 4.00 -1.79
N ASP A 30 -7.23 3.11 -2.69
CA ASP A 30 -7.84 1.78 -2.82
C ASP A 30 -7.64 0.94 -1.54
N VAL A 31 -6.47 1.03 -0.92
CA VAL A 31 -6.19 0.36 0.36
C VAL A 31 -7.08 0.94 1.47
N VAL A 32 -7.26 2.25 1.54
CA VAL A 32 -8.16 2.92 2.50
C VAL A 32 -9.59 2.45 2.33
N GLU A 33 -10.11 2.39 1.10
CA GLU A 33 -11.47 1.91 0.83
C GLU A 33 -11.64 0.42 1.19
N LEU A 34 -10.66 -0.41 0.86
CA LEU A 34 -10.66 -1.81 1.27
C LEU A 34 -10.66 -1.94 2.79
N PHE A 35 -9.77 -1.20 3.47
CA PHE A 35 -9.66 -1.22 4.92
C PHE A 35 -10.97 -0.78 5.59
N ARG A 36 -11.60 0.30 5.10
CA ARG A 36 -12.89 0.78 5.60
C ARG A 36 -13.97 -0.31 5.55
N ARG A 37 -14.07 -1.03 4.42
CA ARG A 37 -15.04 -2.13 4.26
C ARG A 37 -14.78 -3.30 5.20
N VAL A 38 -13.51 -3.64 5.42
CA VAL A 38 -13.12 -4.83 6.21
C VAL A 38 -13.15 -4.54 7.71
N SER A 39 -12.77 -3.33 8.12
CA SER A 39 -12.62 -2.98 9.53
C SER A 39 -13.89 -2.41 10.18
N GLY A 40 -14.78 -1.83 9.36
CA GLY A 40 -15.98 -1.14 9.86
C GLY A 40 -15.71 0.25 10.48
N TYR A 41 -14.48 0.77 10.42
CA TYR A 41 -14.21 2.16 10.82
C TYR A 41 -14.82 3.13 9.80
N SER A 42 -15.57 4.12 10.27
CA SER A 42 -16.19 5.13 9.43
C SER A 42 -15.23 6.24 9.02
N ILE A 43 -14.32 6.64 9.92
CA ILE A 43 -13.35 7.73 9.70
C ILE A 43 -12.00 7.11 9.35
N VAL A 44 -11.68 7.02 8.07
CA VAL A 44 -10.40 6.50 7.56
C VAL A 44 -9.86 7.45 6.49
N ALA A 45 -8.60 7.84 6.60
CA ALA A 45 -7.94 8.75 5.66
C ALA A 45 -6.60 8.21 5.16
N PRO A 46 -6.24 8.43 3.89
CA PRO A 46 -4.89 8.24 3.40
C PRO A 46 -4.01 9.41 3.84
N ALA A 47 -2.71 9.17 3.97
CA ALA A 47 -1.71 10.22 4.08
C ALA A 47 -0.39 9.79 3.46
N HIS A 48 0.35 10.76 2.95
CA HIS A 48 1.71 10.53 2.47
C HIS A 48 2.70 11.24 3.41
N MET A 49 3.80 10.54 3.72
CA MET A 49 4.83 11.10 4.58
C MET A 49 5.50 12.30 3.91
N GLU A 50 5.77 12.19 2.60
CA GLU A 50 6.37 13.23 1.76
C GLU A 50 5.95 13.06 0.29
N LEU A 51 6.38 13.94 -0.60
CA LEU A 51 6.26 13.90 -2.05
C LEU A 51 4.83 14.04 -2.62
N ALA A 52 3.79 13.83 -1.83
CA ALA A 52 2.39 13.89 -2.28
C ALA A 52 1.46 14.43 -1.18
N ALA A 53 0.28 14.86 -1.60
CA ALA A 53 -0.83 15.19 -0.72
C ALA A 53 -1.88 14.04 -0.72
N PRO A 54 -2.65 13.89 0.38
CA PRO A 54 -2.63 14.70 1.59
C PRO A 54 -1.45 14.36 2.53
N SER A 55 -0.94 15.36 3.24
CA SER A 55 0.06 15.15 4.28
C SER A 55 -0.55 14.51 5.54
N ILE A 56 0.28 14.01 6.45
CA ILE A 56 -0.16 13.52 7.76
C ILE A 56 -0.96 14.60 8.53
N ALA A 57 -0.55 15.87 8.43
CA ALA A 57 -1.24 16.95 9.11
C ALA A 57 -2.63 17.23 8.52
N ASP A 58 -2.78 17.14 7.20
CA ASP A 58 -4.06 17.31 6.52
C ASP A 58 -5.02 16.17 6.88
N ALA A 59 -4.54 14.93 6.82
CA ALA A 59 -5.32 13.74 7.17
C ALA A 59 -5.75 13.75 8.65
N PHE A 60 -4.86 14.19 9.56
CA PHE A 60 -5.19 14.32 10.98
C PHE A 60 -6.32 15.33 11.18
N SER A 61 -6.21 16.52 10.60
CA SER A 61 -7.26 17.54 10.66
C SER A 61 -8.57 17.07 10.02
N ALA A 62 -8.50 16.34 8.92
CA ALA A 62 -9.67 15.75 8.27
C ALA A 62 -10.40 14.73 9.16
N CYS A 63 -9.67 13.88 9.88
CA CYS A 63 -10.26 12.95 10.86
C CYS A 63 -10.96 13.71 11.99
N VAL A 64 -10.32 14.76 12.52
CA VAL A 64 -10.92 15.58 13.59
C VAL A 64 -12.17 16.29 13.11
N THR A 65 -12.16 16.85 11.91
CA THR A 65 -13.34 17.50 11.29
C THR A 65 -14.51 16.53 11.12
N GLN A 66 -14.24 15.24 10.92
CA GLN A 66 -15.24 14.17 10.86
C GLN A 66 -15.71 13.68 12.24
N GLY A 67 -15.22 14.26 13.33
CA GLY A 67 -15.63 13.96 14.68
C GLY A 67 -14.73 12.97 15.43
N ALA A 68 -13.54 12.67 14.94
CA ALA A 68 -12.62 11.81 15.67
C ALA A 68 -12.12 12.48 16.97
N THR A 69 -12.28 11.80 18.08
CA THR A 69 -11.72 12.17 19.40
C THR A 69 -10.41 11.44 19.69
N ARG A 70 -10.12 10.42 18.90
CA ARG A 70 -8.87 9.67 18.90
C ARG A 70 -8.43 9.39 17.48
N VAL A 71 -7.16 9.62 17.17
CA VAL A 71 -6.57 9.30 15.86
C VAL A 71 -5.53 8.20 16.03
N VAL A 72 -5.68 7.14 15.25
CA VAL A 72 -4.68 6.06 15.16
C VAL A 72 -4.02 6.12 13.80
N VAL A 73 -2.71 6.26 13.78
CA VAL A 73 -1.91 6.32 12.56
C VAL A 73 -1.18 5.01 12.36
N HIS A 74 -1.40 4.38 11.22
CA HIS A 74 -0.74 3.13 10.85
C HIS A 74 0.24 3.36 9.69
N PRO A 75 1.55 3.18 9.92
CA PRO A 75 2.53 3.18 8.85
C PRO A 75 2.33 1.98 7.93
N TYR A 76 1.94 2.23 6.68
CA TYR A 76 1.76 1.19 5.65
C TYR A 76 3.10 0.82 5.03
N PHE A 77 3.97 0.21 5.84
CA PHE A 77 5.32 -0.21 5.51
C PHE A 77 5.51 -1.68 5.89
N LEU A 78 6.30 -2.41 5.11
CA LEU A 78 6.56 -3.83 5.37
C LEU A 78 7.38 -4.05 6.63
N SER A 79 8.36 -3.19 6.91
CA SER A 79 9.28 -3.40 8.02
C SER A 79 9.51 -2.12 8.82
N PRO A 80 9.87 -2.23 10.11
CA PRO A 80 10.30 -1.08 10.89
C PRO A 80 11.58 -0.48 10.31
N GLY A 81 11.61 0.85 10.21
CA GLY A 81 12.74 1.63 9.74
C GLY A 81 12.62 3.06 10.29
N ARG A 82 13.60 3.92 9.99
CA ARG A 82 13.64 5.29 10.51
C ARG A 82 12.33 6.05 10.26
N HIS A 83 11.74 5.89 9.07
CA HIS A 83 10.49 6.58 8.74
C HIS A 83 9.35 6.16 9.66
N SER A 84 9.12 4.86 9.83
CA SER A 84 8.02 4.36 10.66
C SER A 84 8.25 4.49 12.16
N THR A 85 9.52 4.47 12.62
CA THR A 85 9.84 4.48 14.06
C THR A 85 10.17 5.86 14.60
N THR A 86 10.53 6.83 13.75
CA THR A 86 10.99 8.15 14.18
C THR A 86 10.26 9.28 13.46
N ASP A 87 10.26 9.27 12.12
CA ASP A 87 9.80 10.42 11.34
C ASP A 87 8.28 10.56 11.41
N ILE A 88 7.53 9.49 11.13
CA ILE A 88 6.07 9.49 11.23
C ILE A 88 5.58 9.84 12.64
N PRO A 89 6.08 9.23 13.75
CA PRO A 89 5.71 9.63 15.10
C PRO A 89 5.93 11.12 15.38
N ARG A 90 7.04 11.70 14.92
CA ARG A 90 7.28 13.14 15.05
C ARG A 90 6.27 13.99 14.27
N MET A 91 5.96 13.60 13.05
CA MET A 91 5.00 14.33 12.20
C MET A 91 3.60 14.27 12.81
N VAL A 92 3.17 13.12 13.32
CA VAL A 92 1.90 12.94 14.02
C VAL A 92 1.85 13.79 15.29
N ALA A 93 2.89 13.76 16.13
CA ALA A 93 2.96 14.59 17.32
C ALA A 93 2.90 16.09 17.01
N LYS A 94 3.51 16.52 15.88
CA LYS A 94 3.42 17.91 15.39
C LYS A 94 2.00 18.25 14.93
N ALA A 95 1.32 17.35 14.22
CA ALA A 95 -0.07 17.55 13.78
C ALA A 95 -1.03 17.64 14.98
N ALA A 96 -0.88 16.74 15.95
CA ALA A 96 -1.71 16.67 17.15
C ALA A 96 -1.66 17.96 18.02
N LYS A 97 -0.56 18.72 17.98
CA LYS A 97 -0.48 20.02 18.70
C LYS A 97 -1.54 21.03 18.27
N ARG A 98 -2.11 20.89 17.07
CA ARG A 98 -3.20 21.75 16.57
C ARG A 98 -4.57 21.31 17.08
N HIS A 99 -4.64 20.12 17.70
CA HIS A 99 -5.87 19.46 18.16
C HIS A 99 -5.65 18.90 19.57
N PRO A 100 -5.46 19.76 20.60
CA PRO A 100 -5.01 19.34 21.94
C PRO A 100 -6.00 18.40 22.66
N ASP A 101 -7.28 18.44 22.27
CA ASP A 101 -8.34 17.60 22.85
C ASP A 101 -8.44 16.22 22.21
N VAL A 102 -7.65 15.95 21.16
CA VAL A 102 -7.68 14.68 20.42
C VAL A 102 -6.48 13.84 20.81
N SER A 103 -6.74 12.65 21.34
CA SER A 103 -5.69 11.68 21.62
C SER A 103 -5.19 11.02 20.35
N PHE A 104 -3.91 10.58 20.31
CA PHE A 104 -3.39 9.87 19.18
C PHE A 104 -2.50 8.69 19.57
N HIS A 105 -2.35 7.76 18.62
CA HIS A 105 -1.44 6.62 18.73
C HIS A 105 -0.85 6.33 17.35
N VAL A 106 0.42 5.93 17.30
CA VAL A 106 1.08 5.43 16.09
C VAL A 106 1.37 3.95 16.29
N THR A 107 0.85 3.12 15.42
CA THR A 107 1.04 1.66 15.49
C THR A 107 2.41 1.26 14.94
N GLN A 108 2.79 0.01 15.17
CA GLN A 108 3.87 -0.60 14.41
C GLN A 108 3.47 -0.75 12.93
N PRO A 109 4.44 -0.80 11.99
CA PRO A 109 4.18 -1.14 10.58
C PRO A 109 3.70 -2.59 10.46
N LEU A 110 3.43 -3.05 9.22
CA LEU A 110 2.90 -4.40 8.93
C LEU A 110 3.73 -5.52 9.54
N GLY A 111 5.06 -5.43 9.46
CA GLY A 111 5.97 -6.39 10.08
C GLY A 111 5.85 -7.81 9.53
N LEU A 112 6.13 -8.79 10.38
CA LEU A 112 5.99 -10.21 10.07
C LEU A 112 4.57 -10.66 10.44
N ASP A 113 3.78 -11.04 9.42
CA ASP A 113 2.43 -11.57 9.60
C ASP A 113 2.21 -12.68 8.57
N GLU A 114 1.60 -13.78 9.00
CA GLU A 114 1.28 -14.93 8.13
C GLU A 114 0.40 -14.51 6.95
N LYS A 115 -0.51 -13.56 7.15
CA LYS A 115 -1.38 -13.06 6.09
C LYS A 115 -0.61 -12.38 4.96
N ILE A 116 0.51 -11.72 5.26
CA ILE A 116 1.38 -11.14 4.23
C ILE A 116 2.04 -12.26 3.42
N ALA A 117 2.53 -13.32 4.08
CA ALA A 117 3.06 -14.49 3.40
C ALA A 117 2.00 -15.16 2.51
N GLN A 118 0.77 -15.28 2.99
CA GLN A 118 -0.36 -15.81 2.21
C GLN A 118 -0.66 -14.93 0.97
N VAL A 119 -0.57 -13.61 1.08
CA VAL A 119 -0.69 -12.71 -0.08
C VAL A 119 0.41 -12.98 -1.11
N ILE A 120 1.66 -13.18 -0.68
CA ILE A 120 2.78 -13.52 -1.56
C ILE A 120 2.51 -14.84 -2.29
N VAL A 121 2.12 -15.88 -1.56
CA VAL A 121 1.75 -17.19 -2.13
C VAL A 121 0.66 -17.01 -3.19
N LYS A 122 -0.42 -16.29 -2.86
CA LYS A 122 -1.52 -16.04 -3.79
C LYS A 122 -1.05 -15.34 -5.08
N ARG A 123 -0.13 -14.37 -4.98
CA ARG A 123 0.42 -13.67 -6.15
C ARG A 123 1.25 -14.60 -7.01
N ILE A 124 2.11 -15.41 -6.39
CA ILE A 124 2.96 -16.40 -7.11
C ILE A 124 2.08 -17.42 -7.81
N THR A 125 1.11 -18.01 -7.11
CA THR A 125 0.19 -19.01 -7.69
C THR A 125 -0.60 -18.42 -8.85
N HIS A 126 -1.19 -17.24 -8.67
CA HIS A 126 -1.94 -16.57 -9.72
C HIS A 126 -1.09 -16.31 -10.98
N CYS A 127 0.15 -15.86 -10.82
CA CYS A 127 1.05 -15.66 -11.96
C CYS A 127 1.41 -16.98 -12.65
N ASN A 128 1.59 -18.06 -11.89
CA ASN A 128 1.94 -19.38 -12.44
C ASN A 128 0.77 -20.05 -13.19
N GLU A 129 -0.46 -19.83 -12.74
CA GLU A 129 -1.67 -20.44 -13.33
C GLU A 129 -2.23 -19.65 -14.52
N HIS A 130 -1.99 -18.35 -14.58
CA HIS A 130 -2.59 -17.44 -15.56
C HIS A 130 -1.53 -16.78 -16.45
N HIS A 131 -0.68 -17.59 -17.09
CA HIS A 131 0.41 -17.13 -17.95
C HIS A 131 -0.01 -16.13 -19.03
N ASP A 132 -1.21 -16.31 -19.60
CA ASP A 132 -1.68 -15.52 -20.74
C ASP A 132 -2.61 -14.36 -20.36
N GLY A 133 -2.97 -14.20 -19.09
CA GLY A 133 -4.02 -13.28 -18.69
C GLY A 133 -3.79 -12.47 -17.43
N CYS A 134 -2.58 -12.48 -16.85
CA CYS A 134 -2.32 -11.66 -15.69
C CYS A 134 -2.42 -10.16 -16.04
N ALA A 135 -3.47 -9.50 -15.57
CA ALA A 135 -3.70 -8.07 -15.83
C ALA A 135 -2.50 -7.19 -15.44
N TYR A 136 -1.75 -7.60 -14.41
CA TYR A 136 -0.53 -6.91 -14.00
C TYR A 136 0.60 -7.04 -15.04
N CYS A 137 0.74 -8.23 -15.64
CA CYS A 137 1.72 -8.45 -16.71
C CYS A 137 1.30 -7.77 -18.01
N GLN A 138 0.00 -7.68 -18.30
CA GLN A 138 -0.54 -7.03 -19.50
C GLN A 138 -0.43 -5.50 -19.42
N THR A 139 -0.73 -4.89 -18.27
CA THR A 139 -0.68 -3.43 -18.11
C THR A 139 0.74 -2.87 -18.04
N ARG A 140 1.72 -3.70 -17.72
CA ARG A 140 3.15 -3.32 -17.68
C ARG A 140 3.98 -3.95 -18.81
N GLY A 141 3.33 -4.50 -19.83
CA GLY A 141 3.94 -5.29 -20.90
C GLY A 141 5.16 -4.67 -21.61
N GLY A 142 5.29 -3.34 -21.67
CA GLY A 142 6.50 -2.68 -22.18
C GLY A 142 7.64 -2.64 -21.13
N HIS A 143 7.35 -2.33 -19.89
CA HIS A 143 8.37 -2.05 -18.87
C HIS A 143 9.01 -3.30 -18.28
N GLN A 144 8.28 -4.42 -18.19
CA GLN A 144 8.85 -5.69 -17.75
C GLN A 144 9.72 -6.36 -18.81
N GLN A 145 9.43 -6.15 -20.08
CA GLN A 145 10.31 -6.59 -21.15
C GLN A 145 11.68 -5.92 -21.07
N GLU A 146 11.72 -4.62 -20.82
CA GLU A 146 12.97 -3.88 -20.65
C GLU A 146 13.75 -4.31 -19.41
N LEU A 147 13.06 -4.56 -18.29
CA LEU A 147 13.67 -5.02 -17.04
C LEU A 147 14.20 -6.47 -17.15
N CYS A 148 13.50 -7.36 -17.82
CA CYS A 148 13.99 -8.72 -18.10
C CYS A 148 15.21 -8.69 -19.01
N GLN A 149 15.21 -7.84 -20.04
CA GLN A 149 16.33 -7.71 -20.99
C GLN A 149 17.57 -7.09 -20.33
N SER A 150 17.39 -6.06 -19.49
CA SER A 150 18.50 -5.35 -18.83
C SER A 150 19.17 -6.15 -17.73
N ASN A 151 18.46 -7.09 -17.09
CA ASN A 151 18.96 -7.88 -15.97
C ASN A 151 19.29 -9.34 -16.30
N GLY A 152 19.23 -9.73 -17.57
CA GLY A 152 19.59 -11.09 -18.02
C GLY A 152 18.64 -12.19 -17.53
N TYR A 153 17.47 -11.85 -17.04
CA TYR A 153 16.46 -12.84 -16.64
C TYR A 153 15.73 -13.37 -17.87
N THR A 154 15.94 -14.64 -18.18
CA THR A 154 15.11 -15.38 -19.13
C THR A 154 13.79 -15.75 -18.45
N CYS A 155 12.73 -14.99 -18.68
CA CYS A 155 11.39 -15.39 -18.27
C CYS A 155 10.91 -16.51 -19.19
N ASN A 156 11.10 -17.76 -18.77
CA ASN A 156 10.67 -18.93 -19.56
C ASN A 156 9.14 -19.15 -19.56
N THR A 157 8.39 -18.36 -18.80
CA THR A 157 6.96 -18.57 -18.54
C THR A 157 6.06 -17.44 -19.02
N CYS A 158 6.53 -16.20 -19.09
CA CYS A 158 5.78 -15.11 -19.72
C CYS A 158 6.08 -15.11 -21.23
N LYS A 159 5.15 -15.62 -22.03
CA LYS A 159 5.15 -15.46 -23.50
C LYS A 159 4.14 -14.40 -23.92
N PRO A 160 4.40 -13.09 -23.81
CA PRO A 160 3.67 -12.16 -24.62
C PRO A 160 4.11 -12.37 -26.07
N ALA A 161 3.18 -12.36 -26.99
CA ALA A 161 3.49 -12.31 -28.43
C ALA A 161 4.44 -11.11 -28.66
N GLY A 162 5.70 -11.38 -29.06
CA GLY A 162 6.73 -10.36 -29.26
C GLY A 162 7.89 -10.36 -28.26
N CYS A 163 8.00 -11.31 -27.33
CA CYS A 163 9.21 -11.44 -26.52
C CYS A 163 10.38 -11.92 -27.40
N PRO A 164 11.48 -11.14 -27.59
CA PRO A 164 12.58 -11.49 -28.49
C PRO A 164 13.37 -12.74 -28.05
N ASN A 165 13.19 -13.19 -26.80
CA ASN A 165 13.81 -14.39 -26.24
C ASN A 165 12.82 -15.56 -26.07
N ALA A 166 11.64 -15.53 -26.70
CA ALA A 166 10.81 -16.72 -26.79
C ALA A 166 11.57 -17.78 -27.60
N PRO A 167 11.80 -19.02 -27.08
CA PRO A 167 12.42 -20.06 -27.87
C PRO A 167 11.58 -20.26 -29.13
N ALA A 168 12.24 -20.21 -30.29
CA ALA A 168 11.60 -20.50 -31.55
C ALA A 168 10.90 -21.86 -31.42
N HIS A 169 9.60 -21.90 -31.69
CA HIS A 169 8.87 -23.14 -31.74
C HIS A 169 9.55 -24.04 -32.75
N ALA A 170 10.24 -25.09 -32.26
CA ALA A 170 10.62 -26.19 -33.11
C ALA A 170 9.33 -26.78 -33.66
N GLY A 171 9.09 -26.53 -34.94
CA GLY A 171 7.94 -27.07 -35.66
C GLY A 171 7.97 -28.60 -35.53
N HIS A 172 6.96 -29.18 -34.93
CA HIS A 172 6.65 -30.57 -35.11
C HIS A 172 6.04 -30.71 -36.51
N ALA A 173 6.93 -31.05 -37.45
CA ALA A 173 6.50 -31.71 -38.68
C ALA A 173 6.43 -33.21 -38.35
N GLY A 174 5.32 -33.86 -38.69
CA GLY A 174 5.12 -35.27 -38.58
C GLY A 174 3.70 -35.61 -38.25
#